data_a88090f2e4bbfadc838ab4ce3b39aac6
#
_entry.id   a88090f2e4bbfadc838ab4ce3b39aac6
#
_cell.length_a   1.000
_cell.length_b   1.000
_cell.length_c   1.000
_cell.angle_alpha   90.00
_cell.angle_beta   90.00
_cell.angle_gamma   90.00
#
_symmetry.space_group_name_H-M   'P 1'
#
loop_
_entity.id
_entity.type
_entity.pdbx_description
1 polymer ?
#
loop_
_entity_poly.entity_id
_entity_poly.type
_entity_poly.pdbx_seq_one_letter_code
_entity_poly.pdbx_strand_id
1 'polypeptide(L)'
;MSNGKDLALTHVGMLVGDQDKALEFYRDVLGLEVRQDMPFPGGRWLTVGPADQHGLEFILEVPEMNPDAVAREAAQARLKNGAAGTLIFTVQSADDTFARLRDAGVEVTQEPITQPYGMRDCGFRDPWGNHLRFSEVLG
;
A
#
# COMPACT_ATOMS: atom_id res chain seq x y z
N MET A 1 11.86 32.13 -1.88
CA MET A 1 12.07 30.91 -2.69
C MET A 1 12.30 29.71 -1.79
N SER A 2 11.69 28.60 -2.11
CA SER A 2 11.94 27.35 -1.40
C SER A 2 13.34 26.82 -1.78
N ASN A 3 14.08 26.32 -0.79
CA ASN A 3 15.35 25.64 -1.00
C ASN A 3 15.23 24.11 -0.79
N GLY A 4 14.01 23.61 -0.70
CA GLY A 4 13.73 22.19 -0.49
C GLY A 4 13.70 21.75 0.97
N LYS A 5 14.14 22.58 1.90
CA LYS A 5 14.20 22.21 3.33
C LYS A 5 12.83 22.21 4.00
N ASP A 6 11.84 22.85 3.36
CA ASP A 6 10.46 22.93 3.86
C ASP A 6 9.55 21.87 3.24
N LEU A 7 10.10 20.94 2.44
CA LEU A 7 9.30 19.87 1.84
C LEU A 7 8.94 18.83 2.89
N ALA A 8 7.69 18.37 2.84
CA ALA A 8 7.21 17.26 3.65
C ALA A 8 6.43 16.32 2.73
N LEU A 9 6.76 15.03 2.77
CA LEU A 9 6.02 14.03 2.01
C LEU A 9 4.73 13.73 2.76
N THR A 10 3.59 13.98 2.12
CA THR A 10 2.28 13.78 2.75
C THR A 10 1.47 12.67 2.10
N HIS A 11 1.64 12.45 0.80
CA HIS A 11 0.84 11.48 0.06
C HIS A 11 1.70 10.68 -0.90
N VAL A 12 1.38 9.39 -1.03
CA VAL A 12 1.98 8.48 -2.01
C VAL A 12 0.85 7.74 -2.70
N GLY A 13 0.89 7.63 -4.02
CA GLY A 13 -0.14 6.92 -4.78
C GLY A 13 0.13 5.42 -4.85
N MET A 14 -0.93 4.63 -4.70
CA MET A 14 -0.91 3.18 -4.90
C MET A 14 -1.98 2.82 -5.94
N LEU A 15 -1.55 2.15 -7.01
CA LEU A 15 -2.46 1.75 -8.06
C LEU A 15 -3.24 0.51 -7.65
N VAL A 16 -4.56 0.60 -7.71
CA VAL A 16 -5.47 -0.50 -7.42
C VAL A 16 -6.51 -0.60 -8.55
N GLY A 17 -7.24 -1.70 -8.60
CA GLY A 17 -8.23 -1.91 -9.66
C GLY A 17 -9.65 -1.50 -9.29
N ASP A 18 -9.94 -1.43 -8.00
CA ASP A 18 -11.28 -1.12 -7.49
C ASP A 18 -11.15 -0.55 -6.09
N GLN A 19 -11.72 0.63 -5.86
CA GLN A 19 -11.53 1.33 -4.59
C GLN A 19 -12.28 0.69 -3.43
N ASP A 20 -13.48 0.13 -3.64
CA ASP A 20 -14.19 -0.57 -2.59
C ASP A 20 -13.47 -1.87 -2.19
N LYS A 21 -12.97 -2.61 -3.16
CA LYS A 21 -12.18 -3.81 -2.89
C LYS A 21 -10.84 -3.46 -2.24
N ALA A 22 -10.28 -2.30 -2.58
CA ALA A 22 -9.06 -1.81 -1.93
C ALA A 22 -9.31 -1.53 -0.45
N LEU A 23 -10.46 -0.99 -0.09
CA LEU A 23 -10.82 -0.80 1.32
C LEU A 23 -10.98 -2.13 2.05
N GLU A 24 -11.61 -3.12 1.43
CA GLU A 24 -11.72 -4.46 2.02
C GLU A 24 -10.34 -5.03 2.34
N PHE A 25 -9.36 -4.79 1.49
CA PHE A 25 -8.01 -5.27 1.71
C PHE A 25 -7.22 -4.37 2.69
N TYR A 26 -7.08 -3.09 2.38
CA TYR A 26 -6.19 -2.21 3.14
C TYR A 26 -6.75 -1.83 4.50
N ARG A 27 -8.05 -1.64 4.61
CA ARG A 27 -8.71 -1.34 5.88
C ARG A 27 -9.03 -2.61 6.67
N ASP A 28 -9.77 -3.55 6.06
CA ASP A 28 -10.34 -4.67 6.80
C ASP A 28 -9.34 -5.81 7.03
N VAL A 29 -8.50 -6.13 6.06
CA VAL A 29 -7.50 -7.20 6.18
C VAL A 29 -6.20 -6.66 6.77
N LEU A 30 -5.65 -5.59 6.21
CA LEU A 30 -4.37 -5.05 6.64
C LEU A 30 -4.47 -4.24 7.94
N GLY A 31 -5.59 -3.58 8.17
CA GLY A 31 -5.83 -2.80 9.39
C GLY A 31 -5.47 -1.33 9.31
N LEU A 32 -5.34 -0.78 8.09
CA LEU A 32 -5.11 0.65 7.93
C LEU A 32 -6.40 1.44 8.18
N GLU A 33 -6.26 2.71 8.53
CA GLU A 33 -7.39 3.61 8.72
C GLU A 33 -7.68 4.40 7.46
N VAL A 34 -8.95 4.61 7.17
CA VAL A 34 -9.36 5.56 6.15
C VAL A 34 -9.10 6.97 6.70
N ARG A 35 -8.38 7.77 5.92
CA ARG A 35 -8.06 9.14 6.27
C ARG A 35 -9.00 10.12 5.59
N GLN A 36 -9.23 9.92 4.30
CA GLN A 36 -10.14 10.74 3.51
C GLN A 36 -10.91 9.86 2.55
N ASP A 37 -12.17 10.20 2.33
CA ASP A 37 -13.04 9.49 1.39
C ASP A 37 -14.07 10.49 0.87
N MET A 38 -13.77 11.10 -0.28
CA MET A 38 -14.59 12.18 -0.82
C MET A 38 -14.76 12.03 -2.32
N PRO A 39 -15.98 12.19 -2.84
CA PRO A 39 -16.16 12.23 -4.28
C PRO A 39 -15.63 13.54 -4.86
N PHE A 40 -15.15 13.49 -6.09
CA PHE A 40 -14.82 14.68 -6.87
C PHE A 40 -15.20 14.44 -8.33
N PRO A 41 -15.28 15.50 -9.17
CA PRO A 41 -15.57 15.31 -10.57
C PRO A 41 -14.52 14.42 -11.25
N GLY A 42 -14.93 13.24 -11.70
CA GLY A 42 -14.06 12.27 -12.36
C GLY A 42 -13.54 11.16 -11.45
N GLY A 43 -13.91 11.12 -10.15
CA GLY A 43 -13.44 10.04 -9.31
C GLY A 43 -13.76 10.16 -7.83
N ARG A 44 -12.94 9.49 -7.03
CA ARG A 44 -13.09 9.41 -5.59
C ARG A 44 -11.70 9.57 -4.97
N TRP A 45 -11.57 10.56 -4.10
CA TRP A 45 -10.36 10.80 -3.33
C TRP A 45 -10.41 9.91 -2.11
N LEU A 46 -9.63 8.84 -2.11
CA LEU A 46 -9.64 7.84 -1.07
C LEU A 46 -8.22 7.64 -0.57
N THR A 47 -7.99 7.91 0.71
CA THR A 47 -6.68 7.73 1.33
C THR A 47 -6.77 6.89 2.59
N VAL A 48 -5.71 6.14 2.85
CA VAL A 48 -5.55 5.29 4.04
C VAL A 48 -4.17 5.49 4.63
N GLY A 49 -4.00 5.11 5.89
CA GLY A 49 -2.70 5.14 6.54
C GLY A 49 -2.69 4.33 7.83
N PRO A 50 -1.50 4.01 8.36
CA PRO A 50 -1.41 3.33 9.64
C PRO A 50 -1.99 4.18 10.79
N ALA A 51 -2.66 3.52 11.75
CA ALA A 51 -3.38 4.22 12.80
C ALA A 51 -2.51 5.20 13.59
N ASP A 52 -1.28 4.80 13.88
CA ASP A 52 -0.37 5.58 14.72
C ASP A 52 0.65 6.40 13.93
N GLN A 53 0.55 6.40 12.60
CA GLN A 53 1.43 7.20 11.76
C GLN A 53 0.64 8.29 11.06
N HIS A 54 0.74 9.52 11.58
CA HIS A 54 0.06 10.67 11.02
C HIS A 54 1.01 11.45 10.09
N GLY A 55 0.44 12.17 9.14
CA GLY A 55 1.22 12.99 8.22
C GLY A 55 1.59 12.32 6.91
N LEU A 56 1.42 11.00 6.78
CA LEU A 56 1.64 10.29 5.52
C LEU A 56 0.41 9.44 5.21
N GLU A 57 -0.10 9.58 3.99
CA GLU A 57 -1.28 8.84 3.53
C GLU A 57 -0.99 8.20 2.17
N PHE A 58 -1.62 7.06 1.92
CA PHE A 58 -1.59 6.41 0.62
C PHE A 58 -2.89 6.71 -0.11
N ILE A 59 -2.77 7.20 -1.35
CA ILE A 59 -3.94 7.41 -2.21
C ILE A 59 -4.22 6.08 -2.92
N LEU A 60 -5.42 5.54 -2.76
CA LEU A 60 -5.83 4.33 -3.49
C LEU A 60 -6.40 4.79 -4.83
N GLU A 61 -5.57 4.71 -5.86
CA GLU A 61 -5.87 5.25 -7.19
C GLU A 61 -6.31 4.16 -8.16
N VAL A 62 -7.30 4.49 -8.99
CA VAL A 62 -7.69 3.64 -10.12
C VAL A 62 -7.36 4.37 -11.42
N PRO A 63 -7.10 3.64 -12.53
CA PRO A 63 -6.72 4.28 -13.80
C PRO A 63 -7.73 5.32 -14.29
N GLU A 64 -9.01 5.11 -14.03
CA GLU A 64 -10.10 5.98 -14.46
C GLU A 64 -10.03 7.39 -13.86
N MET A 65 -9.27 7.57 -12.77
CA MET A 65 -9.08 8.88 -12.15
C MET A 65 -8.13 9.77 -12.95
N ASN A 66 -7.37 9.21 -13.88
CA ASN A 66 -6.40 9.96 -14.64
C ASN A 66 -7.08 10.59 -15.87
N PRO A 67 -7.06 11.93 -16.01
CA PRO A 67 -7.69 12.60 -17.15
C PRO A 67 -6.93 12.41 -18.46
N ASP A 68 -5.64 12.09 -18.42
CA ASP A 68 -4.84 11.85 -19.62
C ASP A 68 -5.04 10.41 -20.10
N ALA A 69 -5.49 10.26 -21.36
CA ALA A 69 -5.80 8.96 -21.93
C ALA A 69 -4.57 8.04 -22.00
N VAL A 70 -3.40 8.57 -22.32
CA VAL A 70 -2.17 7.79 -22.45
C VAL A 70 -1.75 7.26 -21.07
N ALA A 71 -1.78 8.10 -20.06
CA ALA A 71 -1.44 7.70 -18.69
C ALA A 71 -2.47 6.70 -18.14
N ARG A 72 -3.77 6.88 -18.46
CA ARG A 72 -4.81 5.95 -18.06
C ARG A 72 -4.60 4.57 -18.67
N GLU A 73 -4.27 4.50 -19.96
CA GLU A 73 -3.99 3.24 -20.63
C GLU A 73 -2.75 2.55 -20.06
N ALA A 74 -1.71 3.32 -19.73
CA ALA A 74 -0.50 2.78 -19.10
C ALA A 74 -0.82 2.19 -17.72
N ALA A 75 -1.65 2.85 -16.93
CA ALA A 75 -2.08 2.35 -15.63
C ALA A 75 -2.92 1.07 -15.76
N GLN A 76 -3.82 1.02 -16.76
CA GLN A 76 -4.60 -0.19 -17.04
C GLN A 76 -3.71 -1.37 -17.42
N ALA A 77 -2.67 -1.12 -18.22
CA ALA A 77 -1.70 -2.14 -18.60
C ALA A 77 -0.91 -2.63 -17.39
N ARG A 78 -0.52 -1.74 -16.48
CA ARG A 78 0.16 -2.10 -15.23
C ARG A 78 -0.71 -2.99 -14.36
N LEU A 79 -1.99 -2.70 -14.22
CA LEU A 79 -2.90 -3.56 -13.45
C LEU A 79 -3.00 -4.94 -14.06
N LYS A 80 -3.11 -5.03 -15.39
CA LYS A 80 -3.22 -6.31 -16.11
C LYS A 80 -1.97 -7.17 -15.93
N ASN A 81 -0.79 -6.54 -15.87
CA ASN A 81 0.50 -7.22 -15.77
C ASN A 81 1.01 -7.33 -14.33
N GLY A 82 0.22 -6.89 -13.36
CA GLY A 82 0.63 -6.78 -11.97
C GLY A 82 1.15 -5.39 -11.65
N ALA A 83 0.44 -4.64 -10.82
CA ALA A 83 0.90 -3.34 -10.35
C ALA A 83 2.20 -3.55 -9.56
N ALA A 84 3.20 -2.73 -9.81
CA ALA A 84 4.54 -2.94 -9.26
C ALA A 84 4.87 -2.00 -8.09
N GLY A 85 3.85 -1.50 -7.41
CA GLY A 85 4.07 -0.68 -6.22
C GLY A 85 4.65 -1.50 -5.08
N THR A 86 5.32 -0.84 -4.15
CA THR A 86 5.93 -1.48 -2.98
C THR A 86 5.64 -0.66 -1.75
N LEU A 87 5.15 -1.31 -0.70
CA LEU A 87 5.02 -0.73 0.63
C LEU A 87 5.81 -1.59 1.61
N ILE A 88 6.59 -0.92 2.46
CA ILE A 88 7.35 -1.59 3.52
C ILE A 88 6.87 -1.03 4.85
N PHE A 89 6.35 -1.92 5.69
CA PHE A 89 5.87 -1.57 7.03
C PHE A 89 6.82 -2.11 8.08
N THR A 90 7.04 -1.35 9.14
CA THR A 90 7.69 -1.86 10.34
C THR A 90 6.61 -2.47 11.23
N VAL A 91 6.87 -3.67 11.77
CA VAL A 91 5.95 -4.37 12.67
C VAL A 91 6.68 -4.81 13.93
N GLN A 92 5.94 -5.11 14.99
CA GLN A 92 6.53 -5.61 16.23
C GLN A 92 6.94 -7.08 16.11
N SER A 93 6.19 -7.89 15.34
CA SER A 93 6.48 -9.30 15.13
C SER A 93 6.19 -9.68 13.69
N ALA A 94 7.23 -10.03 12.94
CA ALA A 94 7.08 -10.51 11.57
C ALA A 94 6.32 -11.84 11.56
N ASP A 95 6.59 -12.74 12.51
CA ASP A 95 5.91 -14.03 12.57
C ASP A 95 4.41 -13.89 12.84
N ASP A 96 4.01 -13.04 13.78
CA ASP A 96 2.60 -12.82 14.09
C ASP A 96 1.87 -12.16 12.94
N THR A 97 2.50 -11.17 12.31
CA THR A 97 1.94 -10.51 11.13
C THR A 97 1.77 -11.50 10.00
N PHE A 98 2.78 -12.32 9.75
CA PHE A 98 2.73 -13.34 8.71
C PHE A 98 1.57 -14.31 8.93
N ALA A 99 1.44 -14.85 10.14
CA ALA A 99 0.37 -15.80 10.47
C ALA A 99 -1.01 -15.18 10.25
N ARG A 100 -1.20 -13.93 10.69
CA ARG A 100 -2.47 -13.22 10.56
C ARG A 100 -2.86 -13.02 9.09
N LEU A 101 -1.93 -12.54 8.28
CA LEU A 101 -2.21 -12.25 6.87
C LEU A 101 -2.33 -13.53 6.04
N ARG A 102 -1.50 -14.54 6.32
CA ARG A 102 -1.63 -15.85 5.68
C ARG A 102 -3.01 -16.45 5.95
N ASP A 103 -3.46 -16.41 7.21
CA ASP A 103 -4.75 -16.97 7.60
C ASP A 103 -5.92 -16.19 6.99
N ALA A 104 -5.72 -14.92 6.68
CA ALA A 104 -6.70 -14.10 5.97
C ALA A 104 -6.70 -14.34 4.45
N GLY A 105 -5.83 -15.23 3.95
CA GLY A 105 -5.79 -15.59 2.53
C GLY A 105 -4.97 -14.66 1.65
N VAL A 106 -4.11 -13.82 2.21
CA VAL A 106 -3.26 -12.93 1.42
C VAL A 106 -2.16 -13.74 0.73
N GLU A 107 -1.86 -13.42 -0.53
CA GLU A 107 -0.83 -14.12 -1.30
C GLU A 107 0.55 -13.91 -0.67
N VAL A 108 1.21 -15.01 -0.31
CA VAL A 108 2.54 -15.01 0.31
C VAL A 108 3.60 -14.98 -0.79
N THR A 109 4.56 -14.06 -0.69
CA THR A 109 5.73 -14.04 -1.57
C THR A 109 7.00 -14.49 -0.85
N GLN A 110 7.05 -14.32 0.47
CA GLN A 110 8.21 -14.73 1.27
C GLN A 110 7.76 -15.03 2.70
N GLU A 111 8.08 -16.23 3.17
CA GLU A 111 7.89 -16.57 4.60
C GLU A 111 8.89 -15.79 5.46
N PRO A 112 8.65 -15.67 6.79
CA PRO A 112 9.55 -14.92 7.64
C PRO A 112 10.98 -15.44 7.59
N ILE A 113 11.92 -14.53 7.35
CA ILE A 113 13.36 -14.81 7.26
C ILE A 113 14.09 -13.77 8.11
N THR A 114 15.07 -14.21 8.89
CA THR A 114 15.99 -13.31 9.56
C THR A 114 17.09 -12.94 8.60
N GLN A 115 17.17 -11.66 8.25
CA GLN A 115 18.13 -11.15 7.29
C GLN A 115 19.46 -10.84 7.96
N PRO A 116 20.59 -10.91 7.20
CA PRO A 116 21.92 -10.64 7.77
C PRO A 116 22.08 -9.23 8.35
N TYR A 117 21.24 -8.28 7.92
CA TYR A 117 21.33 -6.88 8.34
C TYR A 117 20.49 -6.55 9.58
N GLY A 118 20.08 -7.57 10.36
CA GLY A 118 19.40 -7.34 11.63
C GLY A 118 17.90 -7.10 11.56
N MET A 119 17.25 -7.58 10.50
CA MET A 119 15.80 -7.50 10.32
C MET A 119 15.23 -8.90 10.16
N ARG A 120 14.02 -9.10 10.66
CA ARG A 120 13.23 -10.29 10.30
C ARG A 120 12.02 -9.83 9.50
N ASP A 121 11.85 -10.34 8.30
CA ASP A 121 10.82 -9.84 7.42
C ASP A 121 10.06 -10.95 6.70
N CYS A 122 8.90 -10.58 6.17
CA CYS A 122 8.08 -11.42 5.31
C CYS A 122 7.46 -10.57 4.21
N GLY A 123 6.97 -11.21 3.16
CA GLY A 123 6.44 -10.54 1.99
C GLY A 123 5.11 -11.11 1.54
N PHE A 124 4.27 -10.24 1.02
CA PHE A 124 2.94 -10.55 0.49
C PHE A 124 2.69 -9.72 -0.77
N ARG A 125 1.60 -10.05 -1.47
CA ARG A 125 1.06 -9.21 -2.53
C ARG A 125 -0.38 -8.83 -2.21
N ASP A 126 -0.75 -7.61 -2.59
CA ASP A 126 -2.14 -7.23 -2.56
C ASP A 126 -2.89 -7.84 -3.76
N PRO A 127 -4.23 -7.69 -3.87
CA PRO A 127 -4.98 -8.30 -4.98
C PRO A 127 -4.56 -7.83 -6.38
N TRP A 128 -3.83 -6.72 -6.50
CA TRP A 128 -3.42 -6.17 -7.79
C TRP A 128 -1.94 -6.36 -8.08
N GLY A 129 -1.22 -7.09 -7.22
CA GLY A 129 0.18 -7.38 -7.42
C GLY A 129 1.15 -6.38 -6.82
N ASN A 130 0.68 -5.42 -6.03
CA ASN A 130 1.57 -4.55 -5.27
C ASN A 130 2.29 -5.36 -4.20
N HIS A 131 3.58 -5.09 -4.01
CA HIS A 131 4.38 -5.80 -3.02
C HIS A 131 4.24 -5.16 -1.65
N LEU A 132 4.04 -6.02 -0.65
CA LEU A 132 3.94 -5.60 0.75
C LEU A 132 5.00 -6.35 1.54
N ARG A 133 5.83 -5.61 2.27
CA ARG A 133 6.86 -6.19 3.13
C ARG A 133 6.65 -5.71 4.56
N PHE A 134 6.79 -6.63 5.49
CA PHE A 134 6.63 -6.36 6.92
C PHE A 134 7.92 -6.73 7.62
N SER A 135 8.56 -5.74 8.23
CA SER A 135 9.90 -5.86 8.77
C SER A 135 9.90 -5.59 10.28
N GLU A 136 10.48 -6.55 11.02
CA GLU A 136 10.71 -6.44 12.45
C GLU A 136 12.17 -6.10 12.68
N VAL A 137 12.45 -5.02 13.40
CA VAL A 137 13.81 -4.65 13.77
C VAL A 137 14.26 -5.54 14.93
N LEU A 138 15.37 -6.26 14.76
CA LEU A 138 15.92 -7.14 15.77
C LEU A 138 17.00 -6.43 16.59
N GLY A 139 16.96 -6.64 17.89
CA GLY A 139 17.98 -6.13 18.78
C GLY A 139 17.92 -4.67 19.07
#